data_4d170eaf090c4c07f5c8004fbd59a330
#
_entry.id   4d170eaf090c4c07f5c8004fbd59a330
#
_cell.length_a   1.000
_cell.length_b   1.000
_cell.length_c   1.000
_cell.angle_alpha   90.00
_cell.angle_beta   90.00
_cell.angle_gamma   90.00
#
_symmetry.space_group_name_H-M   'P 1'
#
loop_
_entity.id
_entity.type
_entity.pdbx_description
1 polymer ?
#
loop_
_entity_poly.entity_id
_entity_poly.type
_entity_poly.pdbx_seq_one_letter_code
_entity_poly.pdbx_strand_id
1 'polypeptide(L)'
;MSPIPTTSRRSGRKPVFSAEDVVREAFDMGLDHFSLSAIARRLGVGASALYRVYDSREAVLDACMMTVAAEFHNIDDLIDRDADWQTVLRSWAAEYWRICGEFPGFHGIAQSQVPEEGAFHPVFLPWRDRLNALDINDAQIYFAMATLRDAFTGLQNRMDRLRGRPDGEEEFDRAETLTDGETVEPEMGEELAEDQAEQTVDFVIAGLENEWPEWQPPAYYRPDSNAAPTL
;
A
#
# COMPACT_ATOMS: atom_id res chain seq x y z
N MET A 1 44.63 -10.45 -50.22
CA MET A 1 43.63 -10.78 -49.19
C MET A 1 43.90 -9.86 -48.04
N SER A 2 43.07 -8.81 -47.92
CA SER A 2 43.16 -7.84 -46.79
C SER A 2 42.30 -8.31 -45.62
N PRO A 3 42.73 -8.18 -44.38
CA PRO A 3 41.95 -8.59 -43.23
C PRO A 3 40.81 -7.59 -42.93
N ILE A 4 39.64 -8.14 -42.64
CA ILE A 4 38.45 -7.41 -42.23
C ILE A 4 38.66 -6.88 -40.81
N PRO A 5 38.37 -5.60 -40.51
CA PRO A 5 38.46 -5.10 -39.14
C PRO A 5 37.29 -5.61 -38.29
N THR A 6 37.60 -6.34 -37.25
CA THR A 6 36.68 -6.75 -36.19
C THR A 6 36.28 -5.50 -35.36
N THR A 7 35.06 -5.03 -35.53
CA THR A 7 34.47 -4.00 -34.69
C THR A 7 34.25 -4.57 -33.29
N SER A 8 35.11 -4.20 -32.36
CA SER A 8 34.93 -4.42 -30.93
C SER A 8 33.65 -3.73 -30.49
N ARG A 9 32.63 -4.52 -30.08
CA ARG A 9 31.46 -4.03 -29.33
C ARG A 9 31.96 -3.35 -28.07
N ARG A 10 31.87 -2.03 -28.02
CA ARG A 10 32.06 -1.29 -26.78
C ARG A 10 31.02 -1.81 -25.78
N SER A 11 31.47 -2.53 -24.78
CA SER A 11 30.71 -2.83 -23.57
C SER A 11 30.29 -1.50 -22.98
N GLY A 12 28.98 -1.20 -22.98
CA GLY A 12 28.43 -0.01 -22.36
C GLY A 12 28.81 -0.01 -20.87
N ARG A 13 29.24 1.15 -20.38
CA ARG A 13 29.46 1.36 -18.93
C ARG A 13 28.20 0.89 -18.20
N LYS A 14 28.37 0.01 -17.16
CA LYS A 14 27.25 -0.41 -16.30
C LYS A 14 26.45 0.83 -15.90
N PRO A 15 25.11 0.77 -15.96
CA PRO A 15 24.28 1.86 -15.44
C PRO A 15 24.72 2.19 -14.01
N VAL A 16 24.76 3.44 -13.66
CA VAL A 16 25.19 3.90 -12.33
C VAL A 16 24.14 3.55 -11.27
N PHE A 17 22.92 3.24 -11.67
CA PHE A 17 21.76 2.84 -10.87
C PHE A 17 20.82 1.95 -11.70
N SER A 18 19.94 1.18 -11.05
CA SER A 18 18.91 0.33 -11.65
C SER A 18 17.51 0.88 -11.38
N ALA A 19 16.48 0.28 -12.01
CA ALA A 19 15.08 0.57 -11.70
C ALA A 19 14.74 0.23 -10.25
N GLU A 20 15.29 -0.87 -9.72
CA GLU A 20 15.12 -1.29 -8.33
C GLU A 20 15.73 -0.28 -7.34
N ASP A 21 16.86 0.37 -7.70
CA ASP A 21 17.43 1.43 -6.86
C ASP A 21 16.48 2.62 -6.75
N VAL A 22 15.77 2.97 -7.84
CA VAL A 22 14.77 4.05 -7.84
C VAL A 22 13.57 3.70 -6.96
N VAL A 23 13.06 2.47 -7.07
CA VAL A 23 11.95 1.97 -6.25
C VAL A 23 12.34 1.95 -4.76
N ARG A 24 13.53 1.47 -4.42
CA ARG A 24 14.04 1.47 -3.05
C ARG A 24 14.11 2.88 -2.47
N GLU A 25 14.68 3.85 -3.22
CA GLU A 25 14.75 5.25 -2.77
C GLU A 25 13.34 5.87 -2.59
N ALA A 26 12.35 5.47 -3.41
CA ALA A 26 10.97 5.91 -3.24
C ALA A 26 10.36 5.38 -1.94
N PHE A 27 10.60 4.11 -1.59
CA PHE A 27 10.19 3.55 -0.29
C PHE A 27 10.88 4.23 0.89
N ASP A 28 12.19 4.43 0.82
CA ASP A 28 12.97 5.10 1.86
C ASP A 28 12.55 6.55 2.12
N MET A 29 11.90 7.19 1.15
CA MET A 29 11.36 8.55 1.25
C MET A 29 9.89 8.57 1.69
N GLY A 30 9.20 7.44 1.59
CA GLY A 30 7.75 7.30 1.74
C GLY A 30 7.00 7.59 0.44
N LEU A 31 6.06 6.70 0.14
CA LEU A 31 5.36 6.66 -1.15
C LEU A 31 4.53 7.92 -1.47
N ASP A 32 4.07 8.61 -0.46
CA ASP A 32 3.30 9.86 -0.58
C ASP A 32 4.19 11.10 -0.76
N HIS A 33 5.48 11.04 -0.37
CA HIS A 33 6.36 12.20 -0.31
C HIS A 33 7.50 12.23 -1.33
N PHE A 34 7.85 11.11 -1.98
CA PHE A 34 8.95 11.11 -2.92
C PHE A 34 8.72 12.01 -4.14
N SER A 35 9.82 12.54 -4.69
CA SER A 35 9.84 13.18 -6.00
C SER A 35 11.01 12.66 -6.84
N LEU A 36 10.86 12.66 -8.16
CA LEU A 36 11.93 12.22 -9.07
C LEU A 36 13.22 13.01 -8.89
N SER A 37 13.11 14.31 -8.62
CA SER A 37 14.27 15.18 -8.36
C SER A 37 14.99 14.81 -7.05
N ALA A 38 14.25 14.46 -6.01
CA ALA A 38 14.82 14.03 -4.74
C ALA A 38 15.51 12.66 -4.87
N ILE A 39 14.88 11.70 -5.56
CA ILE A 39 15.50 10.40 -5.87
C ILE A 39 16.80 10.59 -6.67
N ALA A 40 16.78 11.40 -7.74
CA ALA A 40 17.97 11.67 -8.54
C ALA A 40 19.12 12.24 -7.70
N ARG A 41 18.81 13.15 -6.77
CA ARG A 41 19.78 13.73 -5.84
C ARG A 41 20.37 12.68 -4.90
N ARG A 42 19.55 11.78 -4.33
CA ARG A 42 20.01 10.70 -3.43
C ARG A 42 20.87 9.67 -4.16
N LEU A 43 20.51 9.33 -5.39
CA LEU A 43 21.30 8.44 -6.26
C LEU A 43 22.56 9.10 -6.84
N GLY A 44 22.75 10.42 -6.65
CA GLY A 44 23.90 11.15 -7.19
C GLY A 44 23.90 11.26 -8.71
N VAL A 45 22.72 11.27 -9.36
CA VAL A 45 22.58 11.31 -10.81
C VAL A 45 21.80 12.53 -11.28
N GLY A 46 21.97 12.90 -12.55
CA GLY A 46 21.16 13.96 -13.15
C GLY A 46 19.72 13.51 -13.40
N ALA A 47 18.75 14.40 -13.23
CA ALA A 47 17.32 14.09 -13.45
C ALA A 47 17.07 13.45 -14.83
N SER A 48 17.78 13.88 -15.90
CA SER A 48 17.68 13.29 -17.24
C SER A 48 18.08 11.82 -17.32
N ALA A 49 18.89 11.33 -16.38
CA ALA A 49 19.27 9.92 -16.31
C ALA A 49 18.10 9.09 -15.72
N LEU A 50 17.42 9.66 -14.72
CA LEU A 50 16.25 9.04 -14.08
C LEU A 50 15.08 8.93 -15.07
N TYR A 51 14.79 9.99 -15.81
CA TYR A 51 13.73 10.01 -16.85
C TYR A 51 13.93 9.03 -18.02
N ARG A 52 15.10 8.39 -18.13
CA ARG A 52 15.31 7.26 -19.06
C ARG A 52 14.84 5.93 -18.53
N VAL A 53 14.66 5.82 -17.23
CA VAL A 53 14.21 4.60 -16.54
C VAL A 53 12.71 4.70 -16.23
N TYR A 54 12.29 5.84 -15.72
CA TYR A 54 10.89 6.15 -15.43
C TYR A 54 10.55 7.53 -15.99
N ASP A 55 9.52 7.62 -16.81
CA ASP A 55 9.11 8.84 -17.50
C ASP A 55 8.28 9.79 -16.62
N SER A 56 7.72 9.29 -15.53
CA SER A 56 6.89 10.07 -14.61
C SER A 56 7.00 9.56 -13.15
N ARG A 57 6.47 10.35 -12.19
CA ARG A 57 6.31 9.94 -10.79
C ARG A 57 5.35 8.77 -10.68
N GLU A 58 4.29 8.81 -11.45
CA GLU A 58 3.26 7.77 -11.52
C GLU A 58 3.86 6.43 -11.94
N ALA A 59 4.75 6.41 -12.94
CA ALA A 59 5.43 5.18 -13.37
C ALA A 59 6.33 4.58 -12.27
N VAL A 60 6.97 5.41 -11.44
CA VAL A 60 7.69 4.93 -10.25
C VAL A 60 6.71 4.40 -9.21
N LEU A 61 5.60 5.11 -9.00
CA LEU A 61 4.57 4.68 -8.05
C LEU A 61 3.96 3.34 -8.45
N ASP A 62 3.65 3.14 -9.73
CA ASP A 62 3.14 1.87 -10.24
C ASP A 62 4.13 0.71 -9.98
N ALA A 63 5.42 0.94 -10.20
CA ALA A 63 6.46 -0.04 -9.89
C ALA A 63 6.56 -0.35 -8.39
N CYS A 64 6.40 0.67 -7.53
CA CYS A 64 6.30 0.49 -6.08
C CYS A 64 5.06 -0.32 -5.71
N MET A 65 3.90 -0.01 -6.28
CA MET A 65 2.66 -0.75 -6.02
C MET A 65 2.75 -2.22 -6.44
N MET A 66 3.41 -2.51 -7.56
CA MET A 66 3.68 -3.90 -7.95
C MET A 66 4.59 -4.62 -6.95
N THR A 67 5.58 -3.93 -6.40
CA THR A 67 6.45 -4.48 -5.36
C THR A 67 5.66 -4.76 -4.09
N VAL A 68 4.85 -3.81 -3.62
CA VAL A 68 3.99 -4.00 -2.44
C VAL A 68 3.01 -5.16 -2.65
N ALA A 69 2.39 -5.25 -3.84
CA ALA A 69 1.45 -6.34 -4.15
C ALA A 69 2.12 -7.72 -4.11
N ALA A 70 3.41 -7.82 -4.46
CA ALA A 70 4.17 -9.07 -4.40
C ALA A 70 4.53 -9.50 -2.96
N GLU A 71 4.48 -8.58 -1.99
CA GLU A 71 4.78 -8.85 -0.58
C GLU A 71 3.53 -9.31 0.22
N PHE A 72 2.35 -9.26 -0.37
CA PHE A 72 1.16 -9.84 0.25
C PHE A 72 1.27 -11.38 0.27
N HIS A 73 1.04 -11.95 1.44
CA HIS A 73 1.00 -13.39 1.57
C HIS A 73 -0.25 -13.98 0.89
N ASN A 74 -0.11 -15.22 0.40
CA ASN A 74 -1.26 -15.93 -0.13
C ASN A 74 -2.21 -16.30 1.02
N ILE A 75 -3.52 -16.10 0.85
CA ILE A 75 -4.53 -16.46 1.84
C ILE A 75 -4.45 -17.93 2.28
N ASP A 76 -4.13 -18.85 1.37
CA ASP A 76 -4.02 -20.29 1.67
C ASP A 76 -2.81 -20.62 2.57
N ASP A 77 -1.84 -19.71 2.71
CA ASP A 77 -0.70 -19.83 3.62
C ASP A 77 -1.01 -19.25 5.01
N LEU A 78 -2.06 -18.42 5.11
CA LEU A 78 -2.42 -17.71 6.34
C LEU A 78 -3.52 -18.38 7.13
N ILE A 79 -4.48 -19.03 6.46
CA ILE A 79 -5.67 -19.59 7.09
C ILE A 79 -6.09 -20.92 6.47
N ASP A 80 -6.77 -21.74 7.27
CA ASP A 80 -7.35 -22.99 6.83
C ASP A 80 -8.49 -22.78 5.82
N ARG A 81 -8.74 -23.78 4.98
CA ARG A 81 -9.76 -23.71 3.93
C ARG A 81 -11.19 -23.70 4.45
N ASP A 82 -11.41 -24.21 5.64
CA ASP A 82 -12.70 -24.26 6.33
C ASP A 82 -12.91 -23.11 7.35
N ALA A 83 -12.02 -22.12 7.32
CA ALA A 83 -12.15 -20.93 8.16
C ALA A 83 -13.47 -20.18 7.86
N ASP A 84 -14.10 -19.66 8.91
CA ASP A 84 -15.30 -18.82 8.79
C ASP A 84 -14.97 -17.42 8.23
N TRP A 85 -15.99 -16.67 7.84
CA TRP A 85 -15.79 -15.35 7.25
C TRP A 85 -15.15 -14.34 8.21
N GLN A 86 -15.37 -14.49 9.51
CA GLN A 86 -14.74 -13.67 10.54
C GLN A 86 -13.23 -13.87 10.54
N THR A 87 -12.79 -15.12 10.50
CA THR A 87 -11.36 -15.47 10.41
C THR A 87 -10.74 -14.96 9.11
N VAL A 88 -11.44 -15.09 7.99
CA VAL A 88 -10.99 -14.54 6.69
C VAL A 88 -10.80 -13.03 6.79
N LEU A 89 -11.77 -12.31 7.34
CA LEU A 89 -11.71 -10.85 7.43
C LEU A 89 -10.63 -10.37 8.41
N ARG A 90 -10.45 -11.07 9.55
CA ARG A 90 -9.35 -10.80 10.50
C ARG A 90 -7.98 -10.98 9.86
N SER A 91 -7.81 -12.07 9.13
CA SER A 91 -6.53 -12.36 8.48
C SER A 91 -6.21 -11.37 7.38
N TRP A 92 -7.21 -10.93 6.60
CA TRP A 92 -7.03 -9.85 5.64
C TRP A 92 -6.63 -8.54 6.34
N ALA A 93 -7.31 -8.21 7.42
CA ALA A 93 -7.03 -6.99 8.19
C ALA A 93 -5.60 -6.99 8.77
N ALA A 94 -5.18 -8.11 9.34
CA ALA A 94 -3.84 -8.28 9.88
C ALA A 94 -2.77 -8.17 8.78
N GLU A 95 -3.01 -8.78 7.62
CA GLU A 95 -2.10 -8.70 6.48
C GLU A 95 -2.01 -7.28 5.91
N TYR A 96 -3.14 -6.59 5.76
CA TYR A 96 -3.16 -5.20 5.33
C TYR A 96 -2.45 -4.28 6.33
N TRP A 97 -2.64 -4.49 7.64
CA TRP A 97 -1.96 -3.75 8.70
C TRP A 97 -0.44 -3.95 8.64
N ARG A 98 0.02 -5.19 8.49
CA ARG A 98 1.44 -5.54 8.32
C ARG A 98 2.05 -4.79 7.14
N ILE A 99 1.41 -4.83 5.98
CA ILE A 99 1.86 -4.15 4.76
C ILE A 99 1.92 -2.62 4.95
N CYS A 100 0.95 -2.03 5.62
CA CYS A 100 0.99 -0.59 5.94
C CYS A 100 2.19 -0.23 6.83
N GLY A 101 2.55 -1.08 7.78
CA GLY A 101 3.72 -0.88 8.64
C GLY A 101 5.05 -1.06 7.92
N GLU A 102 5.11 -2.00 6.97
CA GLU A 102 6.32 -2.32 6.21
C GLU A 102 6.61 -1.30 5.10
N PHE A 103 5.56 -0.69 4.52
CA PHE A 103 5.67 0.25 3.41
C PHE A 103 5.10 1.64 3.77
N PRO A 104 5.91 2.53 4.38
CA PRO A 104 5.45 3.85 4.79
C PRO A 104 4.82 4.65 3.64
N GLY A 105 3.64 5.22 3.90
CA GLY A 105 2.85 5.97 2.91
C GLY A 105 1.98 5.10 1.99
N PHE A 106 2.09 3.77 2.05
CA PHE A 106 1.24 2.87 1.26
C PHE A 106 -0.25 3.07 1.55
N HIS A 107 -0.63 3.19 2.82
CA HIS A 107 -2.03 3.38 3.24
C HIS A 107 -2.70 4.58 2.56
N GLY A 108 -1.97 5.70 2.40
CA GLY A 108 -2.48 6.89 1.73
C GLY A 108 -2.70 6.69 0.22
N ILE A 109 -1.81 5.95 -0.44
CA ILE A 109 -1.94 5.62 -1.86
C ILE A 109 -3.06 4.60 -2.07
N ALA A 110 -3.12 3.55 -1.25
CA ALA A 110 -4.13 2.49 -1.33
C ALA A 110 -5.56 3.03 -1.16
N GLN A 111 -5.76 4.10 -0.37
CA GLN A 111 -7.07 4.73 -0.20
C GLN A 111 -7.62 5.32 -1.50
N SER A 112 -6.75 5.76 -2.41
CA SER A 112 -7.13 6.35 -3.70
C SER A 112 -7.28 5.33 -4.83
N GLN A 113 -6.92 4.07 -4.59
CA GLN A 113 -6.99 3.00 -5.60
C GLN A 113 -8.24 2.14 -5.44
N VAL A 114 -8.74 1.65 -6.56
CA VAL A 114 -9.84 0.68 -6.60
C VAL A 114 -9.21 -0.73 -6.49
N PRO A 115 -9.55 -1.54 -5.46
CA PRO A 115 -8.94 -2.85 -5.24
C PRO A 115 -9.04 -3.83 -6.43
N GLU A 116 -10.08 -3.66 -7.26
CA GLU A 116 -10.34 -4.49 -8.44
C GLU A 116 -9.50 -4.10 -9.66
N GLU A 117 -8.69 -3.06 -9.55
CA GLU A 117 -7.86 -2.56 -10.66
C GLU A 117 -6.37 -2.57 -10.29
N GLY A 118 -5.53 -2.59 -11.31
CA GLY A 118 -4.09 -2.42 -11.16
C GLY A 118 -3.39 -3.59 -10.46
N ALA A 119 -2.32 -3.28 -9.74
CA ALA A 119 -1.42 -4.24 -9.11
C ALA A 119 -2.08 -5.09 -8.00
N PHE A 120 -3.13 -4.56 -7.35
CA PHE A 120 -3.79 -5.23 -6.23
C PHE A 120 -4.95 -6.15 -6.63
N HIS A 121 -5.40 -6.09 -7.88
CA HIS A 121 -6.46 -6.99 -8.34
C HIS A 121 -6.15 -8.48 -8.08
N PRO A 122 -4.97 -9.03 -8.48
CA PRO A 122 -4.66 -10.42 -8.20
C PRO A 122 -4.48 -10.74 -6.71
N VAL A 123 -4.14 -9.73 -5.89
CA VAL A 123 -4.03 -9.88 -4.43
C VAL A 123 -5.42 -9.95 -3.78
N PHE A 124 -6.35 -9.12 -4.24
CA PHE A 124 -7.71 -9.03 -3.69
C PHE A 124 -8.58 -10.23 -4.05
N LEU A 125 -8.46 -10.77 -5.26
CA LEU A 125 -9.33 -11.84 -5.77
C LEU A 125 -9.43 -13.07 -4.85
N PRO A 126 -8.33 -13.65 -4.32
CA PRO A 126 -8.41 -14.84 -3.46
C PRO A 126 -9.22 -14.59 -2.17
N TRP A 127 -9.10 -13.41 -1.59
CA TRP A 127 -9.87 -13.00 -0.40
C TRP A 127 -11.36 -12.85 -0.71
N ARG A 128 -11.68 -12.18 -1.83
CA ARG A 128 -13.05 -12.02 -2.31
C ARG A 128 -13.68 -13.38 -2.60
N ASP A 129 -13.01 -14.22 -3.35
CA ASP A 129 -13.54 -15.52 -3.75
C ASP A 129 -13.77 -16.44 -2.54
N ARG A 130 -12.90 -16.34 -1.51
CA ARG A 130 -13.09 -17.07 -0.26
C ARG A 130 -14.33 -16.57 0.51
N LEU A 131 -14.52 -15.26 0.63
CA LEU A 131 -15.70 -14.67 1.30
C LEU A 131 -16.99 -14.95 0.52
N ASN A 132 -16.96 -14.89 -0.81
CA ASN A 132 -18.09 -15.27 -1.65
C ASN A 132 -18.51 -16.73 -1.45
N ALA A 133 -17.55 -17.64 -1.28
CA ALA A 133 -17.82 -19.05 -0.97
C ALA A 133 -18.46 -19.26 0.42
N LEU A 134 -18.45 -18.24 1.27
CA LEU A 134 -19.09 -18.20 2.59
C LEU A 134 -20.38 -17.35 2.59
N ASP A 135 -21.00 -17.17 1.42
CA ASP A 135 -22.24 -16.43 1.21
C ASP A 135 -22.18 -14.92 1.51
N ILE A 136 -20.97 -14.33 1.55
CA ILE A 136 -20.77 -12.87 1.64
C ILE A 136 -20.68 -12.31 0.23
N ASN A 137 -21.58 -11.40 -0.14
CA ASN A 137 -21.61 -10.81 -1.49
C ASN A 137 -20.57 -9.68 -1.66
N ASP A 138 -20.27 -9.32 -2.92
CA ASP A 138 -19.25 -8.33 -3.24
C ASP A 138 -19.48 -6.95 -2.60
N ALA A 139 -20.73 -6.50 -2.45
CA ALA A 139 -21.04 -5.23 -1.79
C ALA A 139 -20.67 -5.28 -0.29
N GLN A 140 -20.96 -6.39 0.37
CA GLN A 140 -20.62 -6.64 1.77
C GLN A 140 -19.09 -6.72 1.96
N ILE A 141 -18.40 -7.46 1.07
CA ILE A 141 -16.93 -7.59 1.08
C ILE A 141 -16.29 -6.20 0.94
N TYR A 142 -16.71 -5.45 -0.07
CA TYR A 142 -16.18 -4.09 -0.28
C TYR A 142 -16.45 -3.20 0.93
N PHE A 143 -17.66 -3.21 1.48
CA PHE A 143 -17.99 -2.41 2.66
C PHE A 143 -17.07 -2.74 3.85
N ALA A 144 -16.92 -4.03 4.18
CA ALA A 144 -16.11 -4.46 5.32
C ALA A 144 -14.63 -4.08 5.15
N MET A 145 -14.07 -4.41 3.99
CA MET A 145 -12.65 -4.14 3.71
C MET A 145 -12.36 -2.64 3.58
N ALA A 146 -13.26 -1.86 2.95
CA ALA A 146 -13.10 -0.40 2.87
C ALA A 146 -13.18 0.25 4.25
N THR A 147 -14.11 -0.17 5.10
CA THR A 147 -14.25 0.35 6.47
C THR A 147 -12.98 0.11 7.29
N LEU A 148 -12.43 -1.10 7.26
CA LEU A 148 -11.17 -1.43 7.95
C LEU A 148 -9.98 -0.66 7.38
N ARG A 149 -9.85 -0.61 6.06
CA ARG A 149 -8.80 0.17 5.38
C ARG A 149 -8.82 1.64 5.80
N ASP A 150 -9.99 2.27 5.81
CA ASP A 150 -10.14 3.68 6.15
C ASP A 150 -9.82 3.95 7.62
N ALA A 151 -10.24 3.05 8.52
CA ALA A 151 -9.87 3.11 9.93
C ALA A 151 -8.35 2.96 10.12
N PHE A 152 -7.73 1.99 9.47
CA PHE A 152 -6.28 1.76 9.54
C PHE A 152 -5.48 2.91 8.95
N THR A 153 -5.97 3.54 7.87
CA THR A 153 -5.35 4.76 7.33
C THR A 153 -5.29 5.87 8.37
N GLY A 154 -6.35 6.03 9.17
CA GLY A 154 -6.36 7.00 10.28
C GLY A 154 -5.32 6.69 11.36
N LEU A 155 -5.17 5.42 11.72
CA LEU A 155 -4.17 4.95 12.69
C LEU A 155 -2.74 5.13 12.16
N GLN A 156 -2.46 4.70 10.94
CA GLN A 156 -1.15 4.83 10.30
C GLN A 156 -0.72 6.29 10.14
N ASN A 157 -1.63 7.17 9.72
CA ASN A 157 -1.36 8.60 9.67
C ASN A 157 -0.99 9.19 11.04
N ARG A 158 -1.58 8.68 12.14
CA ARG A 158 -1.19 9.08 13.50
C ARG A 158 0.20 8.57 13.86
N MET A 159 0.51 7.32 13.55
CA MET A 159 1.84 6.74 13.79
C MET A 159 2.93 7.46 13.00
N ASP A 160 2.69 7.79 11.73
CA ASP A 160 3.63 8.54 10.90
C ASP A 160 3.94 9.92 11.49
N ARG A 161 2.95 10.58 12.08
CA ARG A 161 3.17 11.85 12.81
C ARG A 161 4.02 11.65 14.07
N LEU A 162 3.78 10.59 14.85
CA LEU A 162 4.53 10.31 16.09
C LEU A 162 5.99 9.93 15.79
N ARG A 163 6.25 9.20 14.70
CA ARG A 163 7.61 8.82 14.28
C ARG A 163 8.45 10.00 13.79
N GLY A 164 7.86 11.17 13.58
CA GLY A 164 8.54 12.38 13.11
C GLY A 164 9.28 12.13 11.81
N ARG A 165 8.64 12.23 10.66
CA ARG A 165 9.33 12.09 9.38
C ARG A 165 10.41 13.16 9.24
N PRO A 166 11.66 12.80 8.91
CA PRO A 166 12.79 13.75 8.89
C PRO A 166 12.69 14.88 7.86
N ASP A 167 11.71 14.87 6.96
CA ASP A 167 11.54 15.83 5.88
C ASP A 167 10.19 16.58 5.89
N GLY A 168 9.39 16.43 6.93
CA GLY A 168 8.15 17.20 7.12
C GLY A 168 8.47 18.56 7.75
N GLU A 169 8.30 19.61 6.97
CA GLU A 169 8.46 21.01 7.35
C GLU A 169 7.87 21.32 8.74
N GLU A 170 8.53 22.23 9.46
CA GLU A 170 8.28 22.76 10.81
C GLU A 170 6.84 23.27 11.09
N GLU A 171 5.84 22.91 10.30
CA GLU A 171 4.49 23.50 10.39
C GLU A 171 3.51 22.68 11.23
N PHE A 172 3.88 21.55 11.82
CA PHE A 172 2.99 20.74 12.66
C PHE A 172 3.42 20.59 14.13
N ASP A 173 4.31 21.44 14.62
CA ASP A 173 4.73 21.49 16.02
C ASP A 173 3.64 22.04 16.98
N ARG A 174 2.38 21.95 16.59
CA ARG A 174 1.28 22.48 17.43
C ARG A 174 0.13 21.52 17.68
N ALA A 175 0.25 20.24 17.42
CA ALA A 175 -0.84 19.31 17.63
C ALA A 175 -0.46 18.13 18.52
N GLU A 176 -1.21 18.04 19.57
CA GLU A 176 -1.33 16.95 20.53
C GLU A 176 -0.36 16.99 21.72
N THR A 177 -0.24 18.12 22.36
CA THR A 177 -0.17 18.12 23.81
C THR A 177 -1.50 17.59 24.32
N LEU A 178 -1.52 16.35 24.78
CA LEU A 178 -2.55 15.90 25.71
C LEU A 178 -2.62 16.95 26.81
N THR A 179 -3.78 17.19 27.41
CA THR A 179 -4.14 18.30 28.29
C THR A 179 -3.17 18.62 29.43
N ASP A 180 -2.10 17.85 29.61
CA ASP A 180 -1.06 18.03 30.64
C ASP A 180 0.37 18.18 30.09
N GLY A 181 0.57 18.34 28.77
CA GLY A 181 1.90 18.58 28.22
C GLY A 181 2.79 17.32 28.12
N GLU A 182 2.26 16.13 28.33
CA GLU A 182 2.97 14.88 28.12
C GLU A 182 2.93 14.50 26.63
N THR A 183 4.11 14.39 26.02
CA THR A 183 4.27 13.80 24.69
C THR A 183 4.21 12.28 24.81
N VAL A 184 3.39 11.63 23.98
CA VAL A 184 3.36 10.17 23.89
C VAL A 184 4.66 9.72 23.22
N GLU A 185 5.42 8.84 23.89
CA GLU A 185 6.60 8.23 23.29
C GLU A 185 6.19 7.42 22.04
N PRO A 186 6.99 7.45 20.96
CA PRO A 186 6.64 6.78 19.71
C PRO A 186 6.32 5.28 19.88
N GLU A 187 7.09 4.56 20.70
CA GLU A 187 6.89 3.13 20.98
C GLU A 187 5.54 2.86 21.66
N MET A 188 5.15 3.66 22.63
CA MET A 188 3.83 3.57 23.26
C MET A 188 2.71 3.92 22.26
N GLY A 189 2.98 4.84 21.33
CA GLY A 189 2.05 5.18 20.26
C GLY A 189 1.81 4.02 19.29
N GLU A 190 2.83 3.22 19.01
CA GLU A 190 2.75 2.02 18.18
C GLU A 190 1.92 0.93 18.84
N GLU A 191 2.20 0.58 20.10
CA GLU A 191 1.42 -0.41 20.85
C GLU A 191 -0.08 -0.01 20.93
N LEU A 192 -0.36 1.25 21.21
CA LEU A 192 -1.74 1.76 21.25
C LEU A 192 -2.43 1.70 19.88
N ALA A 193 -1.69 1.88 18.80
CA ALA A 193 -2.24 1.81 17.46
C ALA A 193 -2.53 0.35 17.03
N GLU A 194 -1.67 -0.59 17.41
CA GLU A 194 -1.89 -2.03 17.20
C GLU A 194 -3.12 -2.52 17.97
N ASP A 195 -3.20 -2.24 19.28
CA ASP A 195 -4.36 -2.57 20.10
C ASP A 195 -5.65 -1.98 19.52
N GLN A 196 -5.59 -0.71 19.07
CA GLN A 196 -6.75 -0.06 18.49
C GLN A 196 -7.12 -0.65 17.12
N ALA A 197 -6.16 -1.11 16.33
CA ALA A 197 -6.43 -1.79 15.07
C ALA A 197 -7.16 -3.12 15.32
N GLU A 198 -6.70 -3.94 16.27
CA GLU A 198 -7.37 -5.19 16.66
C GLU A 198 -8.78 -4.95 17.17
N GLN A 199 -8.96 -3.99 18.09
CA GLN A 199 -10.29 -3.63 18.62
C GLN A 199 -11.22 -3.11 17.53
N THR A 200 -10.69 -2.41 16.51
CA THR A 200 -11.47 -1.94 15.37
C THR A 200 -11.97 -3.12 14.53
N VAL A 201 -11.14 -4.12 14.29
CA VAL A 201 -11.52 -5.35 13.59
C VAL A 201 -12.63 -6.07 14.37
N ASP A 202 -12.46 -6.25 15.67
CA ASP A 202 -13.44 -6.87 16.55
C ASP A 202 -14.78 -6.15 16.52
N PHE A 203 -14.75 -4.82 16.60
CA PHE A 203 -15.97 -3.99 16.55
C PHE A 203 -16.70 -4.12 15.22
N VAL A 204 -15.96 -4.06 14.10
CA VAL A 204 -16.55 -4.20 12.75
C VAL A 204 -17.16 -5.59 12.60
N ILE A 205 -16.46 -6.67 12.98
CA ILE A 205 -16.98 -8.03 12.89
C ILE A 205 -18.23 -8.20 13.76
N ALA A 206 -18.21 -7.76 15.02
CA ALA A 206 -19.36 -7.84 15.91
C ALA A 206 -20.56 -7.05 15.38
N GLY A 207 -20.32 -5.90 14.72
CA GLY A 207 -21.37 -5.17 14.01
C GLY A 207 -21.96 -5.96 12.86
N LEU A 208 -21.11 -6.57 12.03
CA LEU A 208 -21.53 -7.37 10.87
C LEU A 208 -22.23 -8.69 11.25
N GLU A 209 -21.87 -9.29 12.39
CA GLU A 209 -22.57 -10.47 12.94
C GLU A 209 -24.03 -10.18 13.31
N ASN A 210 -24.31 -8.94 13.74
CA ASN A 210 -25.67 -8.54 14.04
C ASN A 210 -26.49 -8.24 12.79
N GLU A 211 -25.98 -7.42 11.90
CA GLU A 211 -26.64 -7.03 10.66
C GLU A 211 -25.64 -6.42 9.67
N TRP A 212 -25.63 -6.91 8.44
CA TRP A 212 -24.90 -6.28 7.37
C TRP A 212 -25.67 -5.03 6.89
N PRO A 213 -24.99 -3.88 6.76
CA PRO A 213 -25.68 -2.68 6.29
C PRO A 213 -26.19 -2.86 4.85
N GLU A 214 -27.36 -2.31 4.56
CA GLU A 214 -27.86 -2.15 3.19
C GLU A 214 -27.03 -1.07 2.49
N TRP A 215 -25.84 -1.43 2.04
CA TRP A 215 -24.95 -0.53 1.37
C TRP A 215 -24.89 -0.84 -0.12
N GLN A 216 -24.90 0.20 -0.94
CA GLN A 216 -24.70 0.06 -2.38
C GLN A 216 -23.31 0.62 -2.74
N PRO A 217 -22.50 -0.16 -3.45
CA PRO A 217 -21.22 0.33 -3.90
C PRO A 217 -21.38 1.55 -4.79
N PRO A 218 -20.42 2.50 -4.74
CA PRO A 218 -20.42 3.65 -5.65
C PRO A 218 -20.45 3.20 -7.11
N ALA A 219 -20.98 4.05 -8.00
CA ALA A 219 -21.21 3.71 -9.41
C ALA A 219 -19.92 3.34 -10.19
N TYR A 220 -18.75 3.72 -9.69
CA TYR A 220 -17.46 3.31 -10.25
C TYR A 220 -17.01 1.91 -9.81
N TYR A 221 -17.61 1.36 -8.75
CA TYR A 221 -17.39 -0.03 -8.33
C TYR A 221 -18.25 -0.94 -9.23
N ARG A 222 -17.61 -1.64 -10.14
CA ARG A 222 -18.27 -2.62 -11.02
C ARG A 222 -17.55 -3.95 -10.88
N PRO A 223 -18.04 -4.88 -10.07
CA PRO A 223 -17.43 -6.19 -9.85
C PRO A 223 -17.28 -7.01 -11.14
N ASP A 224 -18.06 -6.71 -12.19
CA ASP A 224 -18.09 -7.46 -13.45
C ASP A 224 -17.42 -6.74 -14.63
N SER A 225 -16.79 -5.61 -14.43
CA SER A 225 -16.18 -4.88 -15.55
C SER A 225 -14.83 -5.49 -15.95
N ASN A 226 -14.90 -6.64 -16.61
CA ASN A 226 -13.82 -7.14 -17.48
C ASN A 226 -13.78 -6.31 -18.80
N ALA A 227 -14.32 -5.10 -18.78
CA ALA A 227 -14.30 -4.15 -19.88
C ALA A 227 -13.05 -3.27 -19.73
N ALA A 228 -12.02 -3.58 -20.51
CA ALA A 228 -10.93 -2.64 -20.78
C ALA A 228 -11.49 -1.24 -21.08
N PRO A 229 -10.90 -0.16 -20.55
CA PRO A 229 -11.34 1.18 -20.90
C PRO A 229 -11.20 1.36 -22.40
N THR A 230 -12.31 1.62 -23.06
CA THR A 230 -12.29 2.08 -24.45
C THR A 230 -11.70 3.49 -24.43
N LEU A 231 -10.51 3.63 -25.02
CA LEU A 231 -9.84 4.89 -25.29
C LEU A 231 -10.67 5.80 -26.18
#